data_b1a7cba178ce56bcac79e4b6ec9870f0
#
_entry.id   b1a7cba178ce56bcac79e4b6ec9870f0
#
_cell.length_a   1.000
_cell.length_b   1.000
_cell.length_c   1.000
_cell.angle_alpha   90.00
_cell.angle_beta   90.00
_cell.angle_gamma   90.00
#
_symmetry.space_group_name_H-M   'P 1'
#
loop_
_entity.id
_entity.type
_entity.pdbx_description
1 polymer ?
#
loop_
_entity_poly.entity_id
_entity_poly.type
_entity_poly.pdbx_seq_one_letter_code
_entity_poly.pdbx_strand_id
1 'polypeptide(L)'
;MYISPDINYIKPILKVEAPSGYGLDDRYDNAKSKFEDFSFPCSGGNTEACQNVKRVILEWAKANAAQRTGPSDGEGRHWNDTLTVNLYIASPMMAAYSFAKQVINIPENEDKIIKDWFKKIVKKNQHLMYGLKNYDYGGASGVPRRAHNHALSSAVSHMQLGVLLNDSKLFRKAFKNYEAAIK
;
A
#
# COMPACT_ATOMS: atom_id res chain seq x y z
N MET A 1 7.41 28.44 -5.34
CA MET A 1 6.71 28.06 -6.60
C MET A 1 6.81 26.55 -6.71
N TYR A 2 5.69 25.82 -6.73
CA TYR A 2 5.66 24.39 -6.95
C TYR A 2 5.97 24.13 -8.44
N ILE A 3 7.05 23.41 -8.72
CA ILE A 3 7.34 22.93 -10.08
C ILE A 3 6.76 21.52 -10.12
N SER A 4 5.69 21.33 -10.89
CA SER A 4 5.08 20.00 -11.05
C SER A 4 6.10 19.05 -11.68
N PRO A 5 6.48 17.96 -11.00
CA PRO A 5 7.35 16.97 -11.62
C PRO A 5 6.65 16.33 -12.82
N ASP A 6 7.43 15.91 -13.82
CA ASP A 6 6.86 15.19 -14.95
C ASP A 6 6.30 13.84 -14.49
N ILE A 7 5.00 13.80 -14.31
CA ILE A 7 4.29 12.61 -13.81
C ILE A 7 4.25 11.46 -14.83
N ASN A 8 4.68 11.68 -16.08
CA ASN A 8 4.77 10.61 -17.08
C ASN A 8 5.80 9.54 -16.70
N TYR A 9 6.66 9.82 -15.72
CA TYR A 9 7.61 8.83 -15.19
C TYR A 9 7.01 7.83 -14.20
N ILE A 10 5.76 8.01 -13.72
CA ILE A 10 5.14 7.11 -12.75
C ILE A 10 4.11 6.22 -13.45
N LYS A 11 4.59 5.41 -14.37
CA LYS A 11 3.73 4.46 -15.09
C LYS A 11 3.30 3.32 -14.18
N PRO A 12 2.07 2.81 -14.36
CA PRO A 12 1.59 1.65 -13.62
C PRO A 12 2.49 0.43 -13.79
N ILE A 13 2.95 -0.14 -12.68
CA ILE A 13 3.67 -1.40 -12.65
C ILE A 13 2.65 -2.52 -12.43
N LEU A 14 2.38 -3.31 -13.45
CA LEU A 14 1.25 -4.25 -13.43
C LEU A 14 1.48 -5.40 -12.46
N LYS A 15 2.70 -5.91 -12.40
CA LYS A 15 3.06 -7.10 -11.63
C LYS A 15 4.17 -6.80 -10.65
N VAL A 16 4.03 -7.28 -9.42
CA VAL A 16 5.09 -7.27 -8.42
C VAL A 16 5.99 -8.47 -8.64
N GLU A 17 7.27 -8.24 -8.78
CA GLU A 17 8.29 -9.27 -9.01
C GLU A 17 9.46 -9.03 -8.04
N ALA A 18 9.19 -9.15 -6.74
CA ALA A 18 10.24 -9.04 -5.75
C ALA A 18 11.25 -10.20 -5.91
N PRO A 19 12.56 -9.92 -5.83
CA PRO A 19 13.56 -10.96 -5.91
C PRO A 19 13.43 -11.96 -4.75
N SER A 20 13.95 -13.16 -4.93
CA SER A 20 14.06 -14.15 -3.84
C SER A 20 14.98 -13.63 -2.73
N GLY A 21 14.68 -13.93 -1.49
CA GLY A 21 15.41 -13.45 -0.33
C GLY A 21 14.79 -12.17 0.27
N TYR A 22 15.62 -11.27 0.81
CA TYR A 22 15.16 -10.05 1.48
C TYR A 22 15.05 -8.83 0.54
N GLY A 23 15.09 -9.04 -0.77
CA GLY A 23 14.97 -7.96 -1.75
C GLY A 23 13.55 -7.47 -1.94
N LEU A 24 13.40 -6.16 -2.16
CA LEU A 24 12.16 -5.54 -2.62
C LEU A 24 12.29 -5.24 -4.12
N ASP A 25 11.17 -5.07 -4.80
CA ASP A 25 11.18 -4.72 -6.22
C ASP A 25 11.55 -3.24 -6.41
N ASP A 26 12.76 -2.96 -6.86
CA ASP A 26 13.33 -1.61 -6.99
C ASP A 26 12.51 -0.68 -7.90
N ARG A 27 11.74 -1.23 -8.83
CA ARG A 27 10.83 -0.43 -9.67
C ARG A 27 9.79 0.29 -8.84
N TYR A 28 9.34 -0.33 -7.74
CA TYR A 28 8.37 0.23 -6.82
C TYR A 28 8.97 1.29 -5.90
N ASP A 29 10.22 1.13 -5.49
CA ASP A 29 10.92 2.15 -4.72
C ASP A 29 11.12 3.43 -5.54
N ASN A 30 11.53 3.30 -6.80
CA ASN A 30 11.60 4.42 -7.72
C ASN A 30 10.23 5.10 -7.95
N ALA A 31 9.16 4.32 -8.11
CA ALA A 31 7.82 4.86 -8.28
C ALA A 31 7.35 5.61 -7.03
N LYS A 32 7.61 5.05 -5.83
CA LYS A 32 7.33 5.68 -4.54
C LYS A 32 8.05 7.01 -4.40
N SER A 33 9.36 7.03 -4.62
CA SER A 33 10.18 8.24 -4.50
C SER A 33 9.66 9.38 -5.39
N LYS A 34 9.39 9.09 -6.65
CA LYS A 34 8.81 10.07 -7.58
C LYS A 34 7.40 10.51 -7.20
N PHE A 35 6.58 9.59 -6.65
CA PHE A 35 5.24 9.91 -6.17
C PHE A 35 5.27 10.87 -4.98
N GLU A 36 6.30 10.78 -4.14
CA GLU A 36 6.49 11.68 -3.00
C GLU A 36 6.68 13.14 -3.42
N ASP A 37 7.28 13.39 -4.60
CA ASP A 37 7.52 14.75 -5.13
C ASP A 37 6.24 15.58 -5.29
N PHE A 38 5.09 14.97 -5.47
CA PHE A 38 3.79 15.67 -5.51
C PHE A 38 2.86 15.30 -4.36
N SER A 39 3.06 14.17 -3.68
CA SER A 39 2.23 13.81 -2.54
C SER A 39 2.48 14.73 -1.33
N PHE A 40 3.71 15.14 -1.07
CA PHE A 40 4.03 16.10 -0.02
C PHE A 40 3.41 17.48 -0.26
N PRO A 41 3.57 18.13 -1.43
CA PRO A 41 2.88 19.40 -1.70
C PRO A 41 1.34 19.27 -1.63
N CYS A 42 0.78 18.14 -2.04
CA CYS A 42 -0.66 17.88 -1.89
C CYS A 42 -1.08 17.86 -0.42
N SER A 43 -0.30 17.22 0.47
CA SER A 43 -0.60 17.24 1.90
C SER A 43 -0.55 18.64 2.51
N GLY A 44 0.22 19.55 1.91
CA GLY A 44 0.25 20.99 2.23
C GLY A 44 -0.86 21.82 1.57
N GLY A 45 -1.83 21.19 0.89
CA GLY A 45 -2.98 21.88 0.28
C GLY A 45 -2.75 22.36 -1.15
N ASN A 46 -1.65 21.99 -1.82
CA ASN A 46 -1.43 22.37 -3.22
C ASN A 46 -2.39 21.62 -4.14
N THR A 47 -3.33 22.35 -4.76
CA THR A 47 -4.40 21.79 -5.61
C THR A 47 -3.84 21.07 -6.84
N GLU A 48 -2.82 21.62 -7.51
CA GLU A 48 -2.22 20.99 -8.69
C GLU A 48 -1.54 19.66 -8.32
N ALA A 49 -0.80 19.65 -7.22
CA ALA A 49 -0.18 18.44 -6.70
C ALA A 49 -1.23 17.38 -6.33
N CYS A 50 -2.36 17.78 -5.74
CA CYS A 50 -3.46 16.87 -5.43
C CYS A 50 -4.15 16.32 -6.70
N GLN A 51 -4.27 17.11 -7.77
CA GLN A 51 -4.73 16.61 -9.07
C GLN A 51 -3.77 15.56 -9.64
N ASN A 52 -2.46 15.76 -9.50
CA ASN A 52 -1.46 14.80 -9.93
C ASN A 52 -1.51 13.51 -9.10
N VAL A 53 -1.66 13.61 -7.76
CA VAL A 53 -1.91 12.45 -6.88
C VAL A 53 -3.11 11.64 -7.38
N LYS A 54 -4.25 12.31 -7.57
CA LYS A 54 -5.48 11.65 -8.07
C LYS A 54 -5.23 10.97 -9.42
N ARG A 55 -4.60 11.68 -10.38
CA ARG A 55 -4.35 11.18 -11.74
C ARG A 55 -3.52 9.90 -11.72
N VAL A 56 -2.38 9.90 -11.03
CA VAL A 56 -1.50 8.73 -10.97
C VAL A 56 -2.23 7.53 -10.33
N ILE A 57 -2.90 7.76 -9.20
CA ILE A 57 -3.61 6.67 -8.51
C ILE A 57 -4.74 6.10 -9.38
N LEU A 58 -5.46 6.97 -10.09
CA LEU A 58 -6.53 6.54 -11.01
C LEU A 58 -5.98 5.74 -12.19
N GLU A 59 -4.84 6.13 -12.76
CA GLU A 59 -4.17 5.38 -13.83
C GLU A 59 -3.72 3.99 -13.34
N TRP A 60 -3.14 3.90 -12.14
CA TRP A 60 -2.77 2.64 -11.53
C TRP A 60 -4.00 1.75 -11.26
N ALA A 61 -5.08 2.34 -10.77
CA ALA A 61 -6.32 1.63 -10.53
C ALA A 61 -6.95 1.10 -11.82
N LYS A 62 -7.03 1.92 -12.88
CA LYS A 62 -7.54 1.52 -14.21
C LYS A 62 -6.69 0.43 -14.85
N ALA A 63 -5.38 0.50 -14.71
CA ALA A 63 -4.46 -0.52 -15.19
C ALA A 63 -4.47 -1.79 -14.33
N ASN A 64 -5.22 -1.81 -13.21
CA ASN A 64 -5.20 -2.89 -12.24
C ASN A 64 -3.76 -3.25 -11.79
N ALA A 65 -2.94 -2.23 -11.54
CA ALA A 65 -1.53 -2.34 -11.22
C ALA A 65 -1.27 -2.99 -9.84
N ALA A 66 -0.01 -3.24 -9.52
CA ALA A 66 0.45 -3.82 -8.26
C ALA A 66 -0.16 -5.19 -7.92
N GLN A 67 -0.41 -6.00 -8.95
CA GLN A 67 -0.90 -7.37 -8.74
C GLN A 67 0.26 -8.31 -8.40
N ARG A 68 0.13 -9.03 -7.33
CA ARG A 68 1.02 -10.13 -6.98
C ARG A 68 0.91 -11.25 -8.01
N THR A 69 2.04 -11.80 -8.45
CA THR A 69 2.09 -12.87 -9.45
C THR A 69 2.57 -14.22 -8.93
N GLY A 70 3.21 -14.24 -7.77
CA GLY A 70 3.79 -15.47 -7.25
C GLY A 70 2.75 -16.44 -6.69
N PRO A 71 2.89 -17.76 -6.91
CA PRO A 71 2.26 -18.73 -6.06
C PRO A 71 2.79 -18.56 -4.62
N SER A 72 2.05 -19.03 -3.65
CA SER A 72 2.49 -19.15 -2.27
C SER A 72 3.52 -20.29 -2.15
N ASP A 73 4.66 -20.10 -2.81
CA ASP A 73 5.76 -21.04 -2.74
C ASP A 73 6.45 -20.89 -1.41
N GLY A 74 6.34 -21.36 -0.42
CA GLY A 74 6.99 -21.26 0.90
C GLY A 74 8.41 -20.66 0.97
N GLU A 75 8.92 -20.10 -0.11
CA GLU A 75 10.29 -19.62 -0.28
C GLU A 75 10.52 -18.11 -0.05
N GLY A 76 9.59 -17.40 0.55
CA GLY A 76 9.83 -16.00 0.93
C GLY A 76 9.46 -14.94 -0.12
N ARG A 77 9.35 -15.23 -1.40
CA ARG A 77 8.93 -14.27 -2.46
C ARG A 77 7.58 -13.64 -2.16
N HIS A 78 6.66 -14.46 -1.71
CA HIS A 78 5.32 -14.06 -1.33
C HIS A 78 5.29 -12.94 -0.25
N TRP A 79 6.23 -12.97 0.67
CA TRP A 79 6.36 -11.98 1.74
C TRP A 79 6.89 -10.66 1.21
N ASN A 80 7.91 -10.72 0.36
CA ASN A 80 8.53 -9.55 -0.24
C ASN A 80 7.57 -8.84 -1.19
N ASP A 81 6.80 -9.57 -1.99
CA ASP A 81 5.75 -9.01 -2.84
C ASP A 81 4.70 -8.26 -2.00
N THR A 82 4.28 -8.88 -0.89
CA THR A 82 3.30 -8.26 0.00
C THR A 82 3.85 -7.03 0.70
N LEU A 83 5.10 -7.10 1.17
CA LEU A 83 5.76 -5.95 1.78
C LEU A 83 5.91 -4.82 0.78
N THR A 84 6.34 -5.12 -0.46
CA THR A 84 6.45 -4.15 -1.55
C THR A 84 5.11 -3.45 -1.80
N VAL A 85 4.02 -4.22 -1.96
CA VAL A 85 2.70 -3.62 -2.20
C VAL A 85 2.24 -2.77 -1.02
N ASN A 86 2.38 -3.25 0.21
CA ASN A 86 1.91 -2.52 1.38
C ASN A 86 2.74 -1.26 1.66
N LEU A 87 4.07 -1.39 1.65
CA LEU A 87 4.98 -0.33 2.08
C LEU A 87 5.20 0.73 1.00
N TYR A 88 5.35 0.32 -0.26
CA TYR A 88 5.70 1.26 -1.33
C TYR A 88 4.50 1.75 -2.14
N ILE A 89 3.37 1.05 -2.11
CA ILE A 89 2.23 1.40 -2.93
C ILE A 89 0.99 1.71 -2.09
N ALA A 90 0.44 0.71 -1.39
CA ALA A 90 -0.86 0.86 -0.76
C ALA A 90 -0.87 1.95 0.32
N SER A 91 0.05 1.90 1.28
CA SER A 91 0.09 2.87 2.38
C SER A 91 0.37 4.29 1.91
N PRO A 92 1.43 4.58 1.15
CA PRO A 92 1.71 5.96 0.73
C PRO A 92 0.64 6.50 -0.22
N MET A 93 0.14 5.71 -1.15
CA MET A 93 -0.91 6.16 -2.07
C MET A 93 -2.26 6.37 -1.37
N MET A 94 -2.66 5.52 -0.41
CA MET A 94 -3.88 5.75 0.37
C MET A 94 -3.79 7.00 1.25
N ALA A 95 -2.63 7.24 1.87
CA ALA A 95 -2.40 8.46 2.64
C ALA A 95 -2.51 9.71 1.75
N ALA A 96 -1.79 9.75 0.63
CA ALA A 96 -1.83 10.85 -0.33
C ALA A 96 -3.25 11.07 -0.90
N TYR A 97 -3.96 9.99 -1.21
CA TYR A 97 -5.33 10.06 -1.69
C TYR A 97 -6.29 10.66 -0.65
N SER A 98 -6.09 10.31 0.61
CA SER A 98 -6.88 10.88 1.71
C SER A 98 -6.67 12.39 1.84
N PHE A 99 -5.44 12.89 1.63
CA PHE A 99 -5.19 14.34 1.57
C PHE A 99 -5.82 14.96 0.32
N ALA A 100 -5.66 14.34 -0.84
CA ALA A 100 -6.25 14.86 -2.08
C ALA A 100 -7.77 15.05 -1.97
N LYS A 101 -8.47 14.13 -1.34
CA LYS A 101 -9.92 14.24 -1.10
C LYS A 101 -10.34 15.42 -0.21
N GLN A 102 -9.45 15.98 0.58
CA GLN A 102 -9.71 17.16 1.40
C GLN A 102 -9.50 18.47 0.64
N VAL A 103 -8.70 18.43 -0.43
CA VAL A 103 -8.27 19.62 -1.17
C VAL A 103 -9.03 19.77 -2.49
N ILE A 104 -9.31 18.64 -3.17
CA ILE A 104 -9.97 18.65 -4.48
C ILE A 104 -11.26 17.81 -4.46
N ASN A 105 -12.20 18.20 -5.32
CA ASN A 105 -13.36 17.36 -5.58
C ASN A 105 -12.98 16.21 -6.51
N ILE A 106 -13.25 14.97 -6.11
CA ILE A 106 -13.03 13.75 -6.90
C ILE A 106 -14.38 13.19 -7.32
N PRO A 107 -14.64 13.04 -8.63
CA PRO A 107 -15.89 12.47 -9.11
C PRO A 107 -16.16 11.08 -8.51
N GLU A 108 -17.42 10.79 -8.17
CA GLU A 108 -17.81 9.56 -7.45
C GLU A 108 -17.40 8.28 -8.21
N ASN A 109 -17.51 8.30 -9.53
CA ASN A 109 -17.09 7.17 -10.37
C ASN A 109 -15.57 6.92 -10.30
N GLU A 110 -14.76 7.99 -10.24
CA GLU A 110 -13.31 7.88 -10.08
C GLU A 110 -12.94 7.42 -8.65
N ASP A 111 -13.58 7.99 -7.62
CA ASP A 111 -13.41 7.59 -6.22
C ASP A 111 -13.72 6.09 -6.05
N LYS A 112 -14.80 5.61 -6.68
CA LYS A 112 -15.16 4.19 -6.65
C LYS A 112 -14.08 3.30 -7.28
N ILE A 113 -13.58 3.65 -8.47
CA ILE A 113 -12.53 2.88 -9.16
C ILE A 113 -11.27 2.78 -8.28
N ILE A 114 -10.85 3.89 -7.69
CA ILE A 114 -9.66 3.96 -6.84
C ILE A 114 -9.85 3.11 -5.57
N LYS A 115 -10.98 3.26 -4.88
CA LYS A 115 -11.29 2.49 -3.67
C LYS A 115 -11.38 0.98 -3.94
N ASP A 116 -12.00 0.58 -5.03
CA ASP A 116 -12.12 -0.83 -5.40
C ASP A 116 -10.73 -1.44 -5.71
N TRP A 117 -9.85 -0.68 -6.34
CA TRP A 117 -8.48 -1.10 -6.58
C TRP A 117 -7.69 -1.24 -5.27
N PHE A 118 -7.70 -0.24 -4.37
CA PHE A 118 -7.06 -0.34 -3.06
C PHE A 118 -7.59 -1.54 -2.28
N LYS A 119 -8.90 -1.73 -2.24
CA LYS A 119 -9.53 -2.88 -1.61
C LYS A 119 -8.99 -4.21 -2.18
N LYS A 120 -8.79 -4.27 -3.49
CA LYS A 120 -8.28 -5.47 -4.16
C LYS A 120 -6.83 -5.77 -3.78
N ILE A 121 -5.93 -4.78 -3.87
CA ILE A 121 -4.50 -5.00 -3.59
C ILE A 121 -4.23 -5.23 -2.11
N VAL A 122 -4.94 -4.55 -1.20
CA VAL A 122 -4.77 -4.72 0.25
C VAL A 122 -5.41 -6.03 0.72
N LYS A 123 -6.60 -6.42 0.24
CA LYS A 123 -7.24 -7.68 0.63
C LYS A 123 -6.45 -8.93 0.23
N LYS A 124 -5.73 -8.89 -0.88
CA LYS A 124 -4.84 -10.00 -1.26
C LYS A 124 -3.76 -10.28 -0.21
N ASN A 125 -3.50 -9.33 0.67
CA ASN A 125 -2.49 -9.39 1.72
C ASN A 125 -3.10 -9.68 3.11
N GLN A 126 -4.39 -9.98 3.18
CA GLN A 126 -5.10 -10.22 4.44
C GLN A 126 -4.53 -11.39 5.27
N HIS A 127 -3.97 -12.40 4.61
CA HIS A 127 -3.38 -13.55 5.29
C HIS A 127 -2.22 -13.16 6.20
N LEU A 128 -1.45 -12.10 5.89
CA LEU A 128 -0.41 -11.61 6.77
C LEU A 128 -0.98 -10.98 8.04
N MET A 129 -2.13 -10.34 7.94
CA MET A 129 -2.83 -9.78 9.08
C MET A 129 -3.39 -10.85 10.02
N TYR A 130 -3.82 -12.01 9.48
CA TYR A 130 -4.45 -13.09 10.24
C TYR A 130 -3.48 -14.21 10.63
N GLY A 131 -2.38 -14.36 9.92
CA GLY A 131 -1.42 -15.46 10.10
C GLY A 131 -0.54 -15.35 11.34
N LEU A 132 -0.60 -14.23 12.07
CA LEU A 132 0.24 -14.00 13.25
C LEU A 132 0.05 -15.03 14.36
N LYS A 133 -1.07 -15.74 14.41
CA LYS A 133 -1.32 -16.79 15.40
C LYS A 133 -0.71 -18.15 15.04
N ASN A 134 -0.49 -18.43 13.77
CA ASN A 134 -0.19 -19.79 13.27
C ASN A 134 1.09 -19.88 12.45
N TYR A 135 1.83 -18.80 12.28
CA TYR A 135 3.01 -18.83 11.43
C TYR A 135 4.25 -19.28 12.18
N ASP A 136 4.70 -20.50 11.89
CA ASP A 136 5.94 -21.08 12.34
C ASP A 136 7.05 -20.70 11.36
N TYR A 137 7.72 -19.58 11.61
CA TYR A 137 9.03 -19.36 11.00
C TYR A 137 9.98 -20.37 11.64
N GLY A 138 10.23 -21.48 10.96
CA GLY A 138 11.20 -22.50 11.35
C GLY A 138 12.64 -22.00 11.35
N GLY A 139 12.89 -20.90 12.01
CA GLY A 139 14.19 -20.28 12.20
C GLY A 139 14.54 -20.24 13.68
N ALA A 140 15.72 -20.72 14.01
CA ALA A 140 16.31 -20.89 15.32
C ALA A 140 16.45 -19.64 16.21
N SER A 141 15.71 -18.57 15.97
CA SER A 141 15.94 -17.28 16.65
C SER A 141 15.01 -16.97 17.83
N GLY A 142 14.05 -17.82 18.17
CA GLY A 142 13.20 -17.65 19.37
C GLY A 142 12.44 -16.31 19.49
N VAL A 143 12.48 -15.45 18.46
CA VAL A 143 11.80 -14.15 18.47
C VAL A 143 10.30 -14.38 18.27
N PRO A 144 9.45 -13.83 19.15
CA PRO A 144 8.01 -13.92 18.95
C PRO A 144 7.63 -13.30 17.61
N ARG A 145 6.93 -14.04 16.79
CA ARG A 145 6.51 -13.71 15.41
C ARG A 145 5.58 -12.53 15.29
N ARG A 146 5.18 -11.95 16.40
CA ARG A 146 4.23 -10.85 16.47
C ARG A 146 4.82 -9.50 16.03
N ALA A 147 6.13 -9.33 16.15
CA ALA A 147 6.83 -8.07 15.88
C ALA A 147 7.47 -8.01 14.48
N HIS A 148 6.87 -8.66 13.49
CA HIS A 148 7.44 -8.67 12.14
C HIS A 148 6.99 -7.42 11.37
N ASN A 149 7.95 -6.73 10.73
CA ASN A 149 7.67 -5.53 9.92
C ASN A 149 6.61 -5.73 8.83
N HIS A 150 6.51 -6.93 8.26
CA HIS A 150 5.46 -7.28 7.29
C HIS A 150 4.07 -7.25 7.91
N ALA A 151 3.93 -7.76 9.13
CA ALA A 151 2.66 -7.76 9.84
C ALA A 151 2.24 -6.33 10.23
N LEU A 152 3.18 -5.51 10.69
CA LEU A 152 2.94 -4.09 10.98
C LEU A 152 2.53 -3.34 9.73
N SER A 153 3.28 -3.48 8.63
CA SER A 153 2.98 -2.87 7.33
C SER A 153 1.59 -3.28 6.81
N SER A 154 1.24 -4.57 6.92
CA SER A 154 -0.08 -5.06 6.54
C SER A 154 -1.18 -4.49 7.44
N ALA A 155 -0.99 -4.43 8.74
CA ALA A 155 -1.96 -3.84 9.68
C ALA A 155 -2.19 -2.36 9.38
N VAL A 156 -1.13 -1.58 9.15
CA VAL A 156 -1.23 -0.16 8.77
C VAL A 156 -2.02 0.01 7.48
N SER A 157 -1.72 -0.74 6.43
CA SER A 157 -2.45 -0.66 5.16
C SER A 157 -3.94 -1.00 5.33
N HIS A 158 -4.28 -1.96 6.17
CA HIS A 158 -5.68 -2.31 6.45
C HIS A 158 -6.39 -1.26 7.30
N MET A 159 -5.70 -0.61 8.24
CA MET A 159 -6.27 0.53 8.99
C MET A 159 -6.58 1.70 8.05
N GLN A 160 -5.64 2.06 7.18
CA GLN A 160 -5.83 3.12 6.18
C GLN A 160 -6.98 2.79 5.23
N LEU A 161 -7.07 1.54 4.77
CA LEU A 161 -8.19 1.09 3.95
C LEU A 161 -9.52 1.19 4.71
N GLY A 162 -9.54 0.84 5.98
CA GLY A 162 -10.72 0.98 6.84
C GLY A 162 -11.21 2.43 6.93
N VAL A 163 -10.28 3.38 7.10
CA VAL A 163 -10.58 4.81 7.09
C VAL A 163 -11.11 5.24 5.71
N LEU A 164 -10.42 4.88 4.64
CA LEU A 164 -10.77 5.26 3.28
C LEU A 164 -12.16 4.76 2.84
N LEU A 165 -12.55 3.57 3.31
CA LEU A 165 -13.84 2.95 3.02
C LEU A 165 -14.93 3.30 4.04
N ASN A 166 -14.60 4.07 5.09
CA ASN A 166 -15.47 4.28 6.25
C ASN A 166 -15.93 2.94 6.89
N ASP A 167 -15.05 1.93 6.91
CA ASP A 167 -15.27 0.60 7.48
C ASP A 167 -14.61 0.49 8.87
N SER A 168 -15.37 0.89 9.89
CA SER A 168 -14.90 0.84 11.29
C SER A 168 -14.61 -0.58 11.79
N LYS A 169 -15.22 -1.61 11.20
CA LYS A 169 -14.98 -3.00 11.56
C LYS A 169 -13.61 -3.47 11.06
N LEU A 170 -13.30 -3.14 9.80
CA LEU A 170 -11.99 -3.41 9.22
C LEU A 170 -10.89 -2.67 10.00
N PHE A 171 -11.11 -1.37 10.27
CA PHE A 171 -10.16 -0.57 11.05
C PHE A 171 -9.87 -1.19 12.42
N ARG A 172 -10.91 -1.47 13.23
CA ARG A 172 -10.74 -2.04 14.58
C ARG A 172 -10.04 -3.40 14.56
N LYS A 173 -10.32 -4.23 13.54
CA LYS A 173 -9.66 -5.53 13.39
C LYS A 173 -8.17 -5.36 13.08
N ALA A 174 -7.82 -4.46 12.16
CA ALA A 174 -6.44 -4.16 11.81
C ALA A 174 -5.68 -3.54 13.00
N PHE A 175 -6.32 -2.63 13.73
CA PHE A 175 -5.74 -2.01 14.92
C PHE A 175 -5.40 -3.02 16.01
N LYS A 176 -6.30 -3.99 16.29
CA LYS A 176 -6.00 -5.07 17.24
C LYS A 176 -4.77 -5.91 16.84
N ASN A 177 -4.58 -6.14 15.53
CA ASN A 177 -3.41 -6.86 15.04
C ASN A 177 -2.14 -6.01 15.18
N TYR A 178 -2.23 -4.71 14.90
CA TYR A 178 -1.14 -3.76 15.14
C TYR A 178 -0.71 -3.76 16.62
N GLU A 179 -1.66 -3.61 17.56
CA GLU A 179 -1.37 -3.65 18.99
C GLU A 179 -0.73 -4.98 19.42
N ALA A 180 -1.19 -6.10 18.86
CA ALA A 180 -0.62 -7.42 19.16
C ALA A 180 0.80 -7.61 18.60
N ALA A 181 1.16 -6.85 17.56
CA ALA A 181 2.49 -6.92 16.94
C ALA A 181 3.55 -6.07 17.65
N ILE A 182 3.13 -5.05 18.42
CA ILE A 182 4.04 -4.15 19.15
C ILE A 182 4.20 -4.50 20.63
N LYS A 183 3.39 -5.42 21.15
CA LYS A 183 3.50 -6.00 22.53
C LYS A 183 4.42 -7.21 22.56
#